data_c3fbba85fca81233b75669a1d6ed9da9
#
_entry.id   c3fbba85fca81233b75669a1d6ed9da9
#
_cell.length_a   1.000
_cell.length_b   1.000
_cell.length_c   1.000
_cell.angle_alpha   90.00
_cell.angle_beta   90.00
_cell.angle_gamma   90.00
#
_symmetry.space_group_name_H-M   'P 1'
#
loop_
_entity.id
_entity.type
_entity.pdbx_description
1 polymer ?
#
loop_
_entity_poly.entity_id
_entity_poly.type
_entity_poly.pdbx_seq_one_letter_code
_entity_poly.pdbx_strand_id
1 'polypeptide(L)'
;TRRSSDLRNRLEKQRKSGVEKMNRVIVVTDSNSGITQSEAKELGVVVMPMPFYINGQMFYEDIDLTQEQFYQKLKEGGEIKTSMPLVGDVTDKWDELLKEYDEIVYIPMSSGLSSSCETAYMLSQDYDGKVQVVNNQRISVTMRQSVLDAKMLAEQGKGAEEIKEILEKEKFESSIYIMVDTLEYLKKGGRITPAAAALGTLLKLKPVLQIQGEKLDAFAKARTVKQAKTIMTEAMKNDFEKRFHSPDGEKMNLELAYTFDTAAAEAFKEEVQAVFPDNEIVMQPLSLSIACHIGPGALAIACSKKIEA
;
A
#
# COMPACT_ATOMS: atom_id res chain seq x y z
N THR A 1 -7.17 7.57 63.03
CA THR A 1 -6.35 6.53 62.36
C THR A 1 -7.15 5.67 61.37
N ARG A 2 -8.45 5.38 61.56
CA ARG A 2 -9.29 4.61 60.61
C ARG A 2 -9.69 5.41 59.35
N ARG A 3 -9.91 6.75 59.46
CA ARG A 3 -10.26 7.59 58.28
C ARG A 3 -9.13 7.76 57.26
N SER A 4 -7.87 7.66 57.67
CA SER A 4 -6.70 7.80 56.81
C SER A 4 -6.41 6.54 55.96
N SER A 5 -6.74 5.35 56.50
CA SER A 5 -6.63 4.07 55.77
C SER A 5 -7.72 3.91 54.71
N ASP A 6 -8.95 4.37 55.00
CA ASP A 6 -10.06 4.32 54.02
C ASP A 6 -9.85 5.27 52.85
N LEU A 7 -9.24 6.45 53.08
CA LEU A 7 -8.89 7.38 52.02
C LEU A 7 -7.79 6.83 51.12
N ARG A 8 -6.75 6.21 51.69
CA ARG A 8 -5.68 5.53 50.94
C ARG A 8 -6.21 4.38 50.13
N ASN A 9 -7.07 3.52 50.67
CA ASN A 9 -7.68 2.41 49.98
C ASN A 9 -8.63 2.86 48.86
N ARG A 10 -9.33 3.99 49.00
CA ARG A 10 -10.13 4.60 47.93
C ARG A 10 -9.24 5.18 46.84
N LEU A 11 -8.14 5.85 47.17
CA LEU A 11 -7.19 6.40 46.20
C LEU A 11 -6.41 5.29 45.48
N GLU A 12 -6.07 4.18 46.15
CA GLU A 12 -5.47 3.00 45.52
C GLU A 12 -6.47 2.24 44.62
N LYS A 13 -7.76 2.15 45.01
CA LYS A 13 -8.80 1.60 44.14
C LYS A 13 -9.05 2.49 42.92
N GLN A 14 -9.04 3.81 43.08
CA GLN A 14 -9.16 4.75 41.94
C GLN A 14 -7.90 4.72 41.04
N ARG A 15 -6.70 4.56 41.61
CA ARG A 15 -5.48 4.35 40.82
C ARG A 15 -5.45 3.00 40.11
N LYS A 16 -6.00 1.92 40.69
CA LYS A 16 -6.12 0.60 40.03
C LYS A 16 -7.26 0.51 39.04
N SER A 17 -8.30 1.35 39.15
CA SER A 17 -9.36 1.47 38.16
C SER A 17 -9.05 2.46 37.05
N GLY A 18 -7.96 3.21 37.11
CA GLY A 18 -7.52 4.23 36.15
C GLY A 18 -6.34 3.81 35.27
N VAL A 19 -5.95 2.54 35.27
CA VAL A 19 -5.19 1.98 34.15
C VAL A 19 -6.23 1.69 33.09
N GLU A 20 -6.54 2.67 32.24
CA GLU A 20 -7.23 2.42 30.97
C GLU A 20 -6.48 1.26 30.29
N LYS A 21 -7.17 0.14 30.17
CA LYS A 21 -6.65 -1.00 29.41
C LYS A 21 -6.47 -0.48 27.98
N MET A 22 -5.22 -0.23 27.58
CA MET A 22 -4.94 0.18 26.20
C MET A 22 -5.58 -0.85 25.25
N ASN A 23 -6.43 -0.38 24.36
CA ASN A 23 -6.99 -1.20 23.31
C ASN A 23 -5.87 -1.83 22.50
N ARG A 24 -5.93 -3.14 22.34
CA ARG A 24 -4.98 -3.86 21.49
C ARG A 24 -5.48 -3.85 20.07
N VAL A 25 -4.91 -2.98 19.26
CA VAL A 25 -5.23 -2.82 17.84
C VAL A 25 -4.27 -3.66 17.01
N ILE A 26 -4.78 -4.47 16.10
CA ILE A 26 -3.98 -5.17 15.08
C ILE A 26 -4.17 -4.52 13.71
N VAL A 27 -3.08 -4.29 13.00
CA VAL A 27 -3.11 -3.78 11.63
C VAL A 27 -3.09 -4.96 10.66
N VAL A 28 -4.07 -4.96 9.76
CA VAL A 28 -4.23 -5.97 8.69
C VAL A 28 -4.18 -5.25 7.35
N THR A 29 -3.50 -5.84 6.38
CA THR A 29 -3.42 -5.33 5.00
C THR A 29 -3.53 -6.48 4.02
N ASP A 30 -3.50 -6.20 2.71
CA ASP A 30 -3.35 -7.22 1.68
C ASP A 30 -1.95 -7.19 1.03
N SER A 31 -1.61 -8.23 0.26
CA SER A 31 -0.28 -8.39 -0.33
C SER A 31 0.10 -7.28 -1.33
N ASN A 32 -0.85 -6.42 -1.75
CA ASN A 32 -0.53 -5.27 -2.60
C ASN A 32 0.23 -4.15 -1.86
N SER A 33 0.35 -4.23 -0.53
CA SER A 33 1.27 -3.39 0.23
C SER A 33 2.75 -3.70 -0.06
N GLY A 34 3.05 -4.86 -0.65
CA GLY A 34 4.41 -5.34 -0.87
C GLY A 34 5.10 -5.87 0.40
N ILE A 35 4.39 -5.93 1.53
CA ILE A 35 4.89 -6.53 2.77
C ILE A 35 4.81 -8.05 2.63
N THR A 36 5.95 -8.74 2.76
CA THR A 36 6.02 -10.20 2.70
C THR A 36 5.47 -10.85 3.98
N GLN A 37 5.15 -12.15 3.92
CA GLN A 37 4.70 -12.89 5.11
C GLN A 37 5.76 -12.93 6.22
N SER A 38 7.04 -12.95 5.85
CA SER A 38 8.15 -12.88 6.82
C SER A 38 8.22 -11.51 7.48
N GLU A 39 8.19 -10.45 6.68
CA GLU A 39 8.25 -9.08 7.16
C GLU A 39 7.03 -8.73 8.03
N ALA A 40 5.84 -9.23 7.67
CA ALA A 40 4.62 -9.04 8.45
C ALA A 40 4.76 -9.54 9.89
N LYS A 41 5.41 -10.70 10.07
CA LYS A 41 5.70 -11.25 11.40
C LYS A 41 6.65 -10.37 12.20
N GLU A 42 7.68 -9.83 11.55
CA GLU A 42 8.66 -8.93 12.21
C GLU A 42 8.01 -7.60 12.60
N LEU A 43 7.13 -7.08 11.74
CA LEU A 43 6.38 -5.86 11.97
C LEU A 43 5.22 -6.04 12.98
N GLY A 44 4.79 -7.26 13.25
CA GLY A 44 3.59 -7.52 14.07
C GLY A 44 2.31 -7.07 13.39
N VAL A 45 2.21 -7.22 12.08
CA VAL A 45 1.02 -6.95 11.26
C VAL A 45 0.56 -8.22 10.56
N VAL A 46 -0.63 -8.21 9.96
CA VAL A 46 -1.17 -9.35 9.21
C VAL A 46 -1.33 -8.98 7.75
N VAL A 47 -0.86 -9.84 6.85
CA VAL A 47 -1.02 -9.68 5.40
C VAL A 47 -1.95 -10.75 4.84
N MET A 48 -3.09 -10.31 4.31
CA MET A 48 -4.03 -11.16 3.57
C MET A 48 -3.50 -11.37 2.15
N PRO A 49 -3.23 -12.61 1.73
CA PRO A 49 -2.71 -12.86 0.39
C PRO A 49 -3.79 -12.60 -0.67
N MET A 50 -3.44 -11.86 -1.72
CA MET A 50 -4.30 -11.66 -2.88
C MET A 50 -4.15 -12.83 -3.85
N PRO A 51 -5.24 -13.51 -4.23
CA PRO A 51 -5.18 -14.59 -5.19
C PRO A 51 -5.02 -14.06 -6.62
N PHE A 52 -4.21 -14.76 -7.41
CA PHE A 52 -4.13 -14.59 -8.86
C PHE A 52 -4.09 -15.95 -9.56
N TYR A 53 -4.42 -15.96 -10.84
CA TYR A 53 -4.56 -17.18 -11.62
C TYR A 53 -3.64 -17.13 -12.82
N ILE A 54 -2.95 -18.24 -13.08
CA ILE A 54 -2.18 -18.47 -14.30
C ILE A 54 -2.73 -19.73 -14.95
N ASN A 55 -3.26 -19.62 -16.17
CA ASN A 55 -3.90 -20.73 -16.90
C ASN A 55 -4.98 -21.45 -16.09
N GLY A 56 -5.76 -20.68 -15.32
CA GLY A 56 -6.84 -21.22 -14.48
C GLY A 56 -6.41 -21.83 -13.13
N GLN A 57 -5.11 -21.97 -12.88
CA GLN A 57 -4.60 -22.40 -11.58
C GLN A 57 -4.41 -21.18 -10.68
N MET A 58 -4.91 -21.27 -9.45
CA MET A 58 -4.78 -20.22 -8.42
C MET A 58 -3.42 -20.30 -7.73
N PHE A 59 -2.87 -19.13 -7.43
CA PHE A 59 -1.61 -18.94 -6.70
C PHE A 59 -1.73 -17.76 -5.73
N TYR A 60 -0.90 -17.82 -4.70
CA TYR A 60 -0.64 -16.72 -3.77
C TYR A 60 0.84 -16.37 -3.80
N GLU A 61 1.13 -15.07 -3.87
CA GLU A 61 2.49 -14.55 -3.77
C GLU A 61 3.11 -14.92 -2.41
N ASP A 62 4.42 -15.20 -2.41
CA ASP A 62 5.20 -15.51 -1.21
C ASP A 62 4.77 -16.79 -0.47
N ILE A 63 3.75 -17.50 -1.01
CA ILE A 63 3.25 -18.78 -0.53
C ILE A 63 3.47 -19.86 -1.58
N ASP A 64 2.95 -19.65 -2.80
CA ASP A 64 2.96 -20.64 -3.88
C ASP A 64 4.00 -20.33 -4.97
N LEU A 65 4.30 -19.04 -5.20
CA LEU A 65 5.22 -18.57 -6.23
C LEU A 65 6.12 -17.44 -5.71
N THR A 66 7.38 -17.53 -6.11
CA THR A 66 8.33 -16.41 -6.01
C THR A 66 8.17 -15.44 -7.20
N GLN A 67 8.74 -14.24 -7.08
CA GLN A 67 8.82 -13.25 -8.15
C GLN A 67 9.44 -13.86 -9.43
N GLU A 68 10.56 -14.58 -9.31
CA GLU A 68 11.25 -15.19 -10.44
C GLU A 68 10.39 -16.23 -11.16
N GLN A 69 9.75 -17.14 -10.42
CA GLN A 69 8.87 -18.17 -10.96
C GLN A 69 7.67 -17.55 -11.69
N PHE A 70 7.09 -16.47 -11.14
CA PHE A 70 5.99 -15.76 -11.77
C PHE A 70 6.39 -15.19 -13.12
N TYR A 71 7.50 -14.44 -13.20
CA TYR A 71 7.93 -13.84 -14.47
C TYR A 71 8.35 -14.87 -15.51
N GLN A 72 8.86 -16.04 -15.07
CA GLN A 72 9.10 -17.16 -15.98
C GLN A 72 7.80 -17.66 -16.62
N LYS A 73 6.75 -17.88 -15.80
CA LYS A 73 5.43 -18.29 -16.30
C LYS A 73 4.79 -17.22 -17.21
N LEU A 74 4.99 -15.95 -16.88
CA LEU A 74 4.51 -14.84 -17.70
C LEU A 74 5.14 -14.82 -19.10
N LYS A 75 6.45 -15.08 -19.21
CA LYS A 75 7.17 -15.20 -20.47
C LYS A 75 6.67 -16.38 -21.33
N GLU A 76 6.21 -17.44 -20.71
CA GLU A 76 5.63 -18.61 -21.38
C GLU A 76 4.24 -18.33 -21.97
N GLY A 77 3.67 -17.14 -21.76
CA GLY A 77 2.42 -16.70 -22.36
C GLY A 77 1.17 -17.16 -21.62
N GLY A 78 1.25 -17.40 -20.33
CA GLY A 78 0.11 -17.79 -19.50
C GLY A 78 -1.03 -16.76 -19.49
N GLU A 79 -2.28 -17.23 -19.52
CA GLU A 79 -3.45 -16.39 -19.27
C GLU A 79 -3.48 -16.00 -17.78
N ILE A 80 -3.42 -14.70 -17.49
CA ILE A 80 -3.36 -14.19 -16.12
C ILE A 80 -4.68 -13.49 -15.77
N LYS A 81 -5.20 -13.81 -14.58
CA LYS A 81 -6.35 -13.14 -13.95
C LYS A 81 -6.07 -12.90 -12.47
N THR A 82 -6.61 -11.84 -11.93
CA THR A 82 -6.58 -11.54 -10.49
C THR A 82 -7.96 -11.61 -9.89
N SER A 83 -8.03 -11.84 -8.58
CA SER A 83 -9.27 -11.81 -7.80
C SER A 83 -9.03 -11.07 -6.48
N MET A 84 -10.09 -10.67 -5.82
CA MET A 84 -10.04 -10.27 -4.41
C MET A 84 -9.92 -11.51 -3.53
N PRO A 85 -9.51 -11.39 -2.25
CA PRO A 85 -9.56 -12.47 -1.28
C PRO A 85 -10.97 -13.06 -1.18
N LEU A 86 -11.08 -14.33 -0.89
CA LEU A 86 -12.37 -14.95 -0.63
C LEU A 86 -13.01 -14.32 0.61
N VAL A 87 -14.29 -14.01 0.54
CA VAL A 87 -15.04 -13.37 1.65
C VAL A 87 -14.91 -14.17 2.95
N GLY A 88 -15.02 -15.51 2.86
CA GLY A 88 -14.86 -16.39 4.02
C GLY A 88 -13.46 -16.29 4.65
N ASP A 89 -12.41 -16.24 3.84
CA ASP A 89 -11.04 -16.13 4.36
C ASP A 89 -10.82 -14.80 5.11
N VAL A 90 -11.46 -13.72 4.64
CA VAL A 90 -11.39 -12.41 5.30
C VAL A 90 -12.08 -12.43 6.66
N THR A 91 -13.33 -12.92 6.71
CA THR A 91 -14.11 -12.96 7.96
C THR A 91 -13.51 -13.95 8.96
N ASP A 92 -13.09 -15.13 8.50
CA ASP A 92 -12.44 -16.13 9.37
C ASP A 92 -11.17 -15.58 10.01
N LYS A 93 -10.38 -14.79 9.24
CA LYS A 93 -9.17 -14.15 9.77
C LYS A 93 -9.51 -13.05 10.78
N TRP A 94 -10.53 -12.23 10.54
CA TRP A 94 -10.97 -11.22 11.51
C TRP A 94 -11.50 -11.87 12.80
N ASP A 95 -12.28 -12.94 12.68
CA ASP A 95 -12.79 -13.71 13.84
C ASP A 95 -11.67 -14.35 14.66
N GLU A 96 -10.60 -14.81 13.98
CA GLU A 96 -9.40 -15.33 14.64
C GLU A 96 -8.69 -14.21 15.43
N LEU A 97 -8.44 -13.07 14.79
CA LEU A 97 -7.70 -11.95 15.37
C LEU A 97 -8.45 -11.31 16.54
N LEU A 98 -9.78 -11.19 16.46
CA LEU A 98 -10.61 -10.61 17.53
C LEU A 98 -10.69 -11.49 18.80
N LYS A 99 -10.15 -12.71 18.78
CA LYS A 99 -9.95 -13.51 20.01
C LYS A 99 -8.77 -12.99 20.84
N GLU A 100 -7.80 -12.34 20.19
CA GLU A 100 -6.56 -11.86 20.84
C GLU A 100 -6.50 -10.35 20.92
N TYR A 101 -7.08 -9.62 19.96
CA TYR A 101 -7.09 -8.17 19.83
C TYR A 101 -8.47 -7.61 20.11
N ASP A 102 -8.52 -6.36 20.53
CA ASP A 102 -9.78 -5.68 20.83
C ASP A 102 -10.38 -5.04 19.56
N GLU A 103 -9.51 -4.59 18.63
CA GLU A 103 -9.89 -3.91 17.37
C GLU A 103 -8.95 -4.28 16.21
N ILE A 104 -9.46 -4.13 15.00
CA ILE A 104 -8.73 -4.34 13.74
C ILE A 104 -8.76 -3.06 12.90
N VAL A 105 -7.60 -2.63 12.41
CA VAL A 105 -7.47 -1.68 11.30
C VAL A 105 -7.13 -2.46 10.03
N TYR A 106 -8.05 -2.53 9.08
CA TYR A 106 -7.83 -3.20 7.81
C TYR A 106 -7.58 -2.19 6.69
N ILE A 107 -6.40 -2.26 6.08
CA ILE A 107 -5.94 -1.38 5.01
C ILE A 107 -5.85 -2.18 3.71
N PRO A 108 -6.92 -2.27 2.91
CA PRO A 108 -6.89 -2.89 1.58
C PRO A 108 -6.34 -1.93 0.53
N MET A 109 -6.00 -2.46 -0.66
CA MET A 109 -5.64 -1.63 -1.80
C MET A 109 -6.78 -0.70 -2.22
N SER A 110 -6.43 0.39 -2.94
CA SER A 110 -7.36 1.43 -3.43
C SER A 110 -8.67 0.87 -3.97
N SER A 111 -9.79 1.43 -3.52
CA SER A 111 -11.15 1.12 -4.04
C SER A 111 -11.30 1.39 -5.54
N GLY A 112 -10.50 2.30 -6.10
CA GLY A 112 -10.50 2.58 -7.53
C GLY A 112 -9.83 1.50 -8.40
N LEU A 113 -9.07 0.57 -7.80
CA LEU A 113 -8.33 -0.50 -8.47
C LEU A 113 -8.91 -1.89 -8.21
N SER A 114 -9.61 -2.07 -7.10
CA SER A 114 -10.25 -3.34 -6.73
C SER A 114 -11.50 -3.10 -5.90
N SER A 115 -12.52 -3.95 -6.07
CA SER A 115 -13.71 -3.98 -5.22
C SER A 115 -13.45 -4.58 -3.82
N SER A 116 -12.25 -5.07 -3.54
CA SER A 116 -11.90 -5.68 -2.24
C SER A 116 -12.14 -4.72 -1.06
N CYS A 117 -11.85 -3.42 -1.24
CA CYS A 117 -12.08 -2.41 -0.22
C CYS A 117 -13.57 -2.24 0.11
N GLU A 118 -14.41 -2.11 -0.91
CA GLU A 118 -15.86 -1.98 -0.71
C GLU A 118 -16.47 -3.24 -0.09
N THR A 119 -16.04 -4.42 -0.55
CA THR A 119 -16.47 -5.70 0.03
C THR A 119 -16.07 -5.79 1.49
N ALA A 120 -14.82 -5.49 1.84
CA ALA A 120 -14.37 -5.48 3.22
C ALA A 120 -15.14 -4.48 4.08
N TYR A 121 -15.43 -3.29 3.56
CA TYR A 121 -16.25 -2.29 4.25
C TYR A 121 -17.66 -2.82 4.56
N MET A 122 -18.30 -3.50 3.60
CA MET A 122 -19.62 -4.11 3.83
C MET A 122 -19.56 -5.19 4.93
N LEU A 123 -18.54 -6.05 4.88
CA LEU A 123 -18.35 -7.10 5.88
C LEU A 123 -18.08 -6.54 7.28
N SER A 124 -17.34 -5.43 7.38
CA SER A 124 -17.00 -4.83 8.67
C SER A 124 -18.21 -4.30 9.44
N GLN A 125 -19.35 -4.09 8.77
CA GLN A 125 -20.58 -3.61 9.43
C GLN A 125 -21.15 -4.64 10.41
N ASP A 126 -20.81 -5.92 10.27
CA ASP A 126 -21.26 -7.00 11.16
C ASP A 126 -20.38 -7.13 12.43
N TYR A 127 -19.37 -6.26 12.59
CA TYR A 127 -18.37 -6.34 13.67
C TYR A 127 -18.52 -5.26 14.74
N ASP A 128 -19.66 -4.57 14.82
CA ASP A 128 -19.97 -3.56 15.86
C ASP A 128 -18.86 -2.51 16.06
N GLY A 129 -18.23 -2.07 14.96
CA GLY A 129 -17.17 -1.05 14.97
C GLY A 129 -15.77 -1.57 15.35
N LYS A 130 -15.62 -2.85 15.69
CA LYS A 130 -14.31 -3.42 16.03
C LYS A 130 -13.38 -3.59 14.83
N VAL A 131 -13.91 -3.63 13.62
CA VAL A 131 -13.15 -3.71 12.37
C VAL A 131 -13.33 -2.41 11.61
N GLN A 132 -12.26 -1.64 11.47
CA GLN A 132 -12.22 -0.39 10.73
C GLN A 132 -11.49 -0.58 9.40
N VAL A 133 -12.23 -0.45 8.30
CA VAL A 133 -11.67 -0.55 6.94
C VAL A 133 -11.27 0.83 6.46
N VAL A 134 -9.99 0.97 6.08
CA VAL A 134 -9.39 2.25 5.64
C VAL A 134 -9.39 2.32 4.12
N ASN A 135 -10.07 3.29 3.55
CA ASN A 135 -10.03 3.60 2.12
C ASN A 135 -9.20 4.86 1.85
N ASN A 136 -7.90 4.76 2.00
CA ASN A 136 -7.01 5.89 1.71
C ASN A 136 -6.49 5.92 0.27
N GLN A 137 -7.05 5.11 -0.62
CA GLN A 137 -6.80 5.09 -2.06
C GLN A 137 -5.31 4.89 -2.43
N ARG A 138 -4.58 4.15 -1.60
CA ARG A 138 -3.16 3.84 -1.82
C ARG A 138 -2.95 2.42 -2.31
N ILE A 139 -1.76 2.17 -2.85
CA ILE A 139 -1.31 0.87 -3.35
C ILE A 139 0.22 0.79 -3.29
N SER A 140 0.78 -0.41 -3.25
CA SER A 140 2.22 -0.65 -3.29
C SER A 140 2.95 0.08 -2.15
N VAL A 141 4.08 0.71 -2.42
CA VAL A 141 4.94 1.36 -1.43
C VAL A 141 4.20 2.42 -0.60
N THR A 142 3.28 3.20 -1.20
CA THR A 142 2.48 4.17 -0.43
C THR A 142 1.46 3.50 0.47
N MET A 143 0.92 2.33 0.10
CA MET A 143 0.06 1.52 0.95
C MET A 143 0.87 0.86 2.08
N ARG A 144 2.09 0.39 1.78
CA ARG A 144 3.05 -0.07 2.78
C ARG A 144 3.29 0.99 3.85
N GLN A 145 3.56 2.23 3.43
CA GLN A 145 3.74 3.33 4.37
C GLN A 145 2.50 3.53 5.26
N SER A 146 1.30 3.45 4.70
CA SER A 146 0.06 3.53 5.51
C SER A 146 -0.04 2.43 6.56
N VAL A 147 0.46 1.23 6.28
CA VAL A 147 0.52 0.13 7.27
C VAL A 147 1.50 0.46 8.40
N LEU A 148 2.66 1.01 8.06
CA LEU A 148 3.67 1.43 9.06
C LEU A 148 3.15 2.59 9.91
N ASP A 149 2.47 3.56 9.30
CA ASP A 149 1.83 4.68 10.00
C ASP A 149 0.72 4.19 10.94
N ALA A 150 -0.14 3.27 10.49
CA ALA A 150 -1.18 2.67 11.32
C ALA A 150 -0.60 1.94 12.52
N LYS A 151 0.49 1.18 12.31
CA LYS A 151 1.19 0.47 13.38
C LYS A 151 1.75 1.44 14.41
N MET A 152 2.44 2.49 13.96
CA MET A 152 2.97 3.54 14.82
C MET A 152 1.85 4.18 15.67
N LEU A 153 0.73 4.55 15.06
CA LEU A 153 -0.41 5.14 15.74
C LEU A 153 -1.05 4.18 16.76
N ALA A 154 -1.15 2.89 16.45
CA ALA A 154 -1.63 1.87 17.37
C ALA A 154 -0.69 1.70 18.57
N GLU A 155 0.63 1.74 18.37
CA GLU A 155 1.64 1.70 19.43
C GLU A 155 1.60 2.94 20.34
N GLN A 156 1.12 4.07 19.83
CA GLN A 156 0.84 5.29 20.60
C GLN A 156 -0.49 5.21 21.37
N GLY A 157 -1.24 4.10 21.25
CA GLY A 157 -2.48 3.87 21.96
C GLY A 157 -3.73 4.39 21.27
N LYS A 158 -3.67 4.78 19.99
CA LYS A 158 -4.84 5.18 19.23
C LYS A 158 -5.73 3.98 18.90
N GLY A 159 -7.05 4.17 18.97
CA GLY A 159 -8.05 3.19 18.56
C GLY A 159 -8.18 3.07 17.04
N ALA A 160 -8.81 2.00 16.58
CA ALA A 160 -8.94 1.70 15.15
C ALA A 160 -9.69 2.78 14.37
N GLU A 161 -10.74 3.37 14.94
CA GLU A 161 -11.51 4.45 14.32
C GLU A 161 -10.65 5.72 14.14
N GLU A 162 -9.91 6.13 15.17
CA GLU A 162 -9.02 7.30 15.10
C GLU A 162 -7.90 7.09 14.05
N ILE A 163 -7.30 5.89 14.01
CA ILE A 163 -6.29 5.54 13.00
C ILE A 163 -6.87 5.65 11.59
N LYS A 164 -8.07 5.10 11.37
CA LYS A 164 -8.78 5.21 10.09
C LYS A 164 -8.98 6.67 9.68
N GLU A 165 -9.50 7.51 10.58
CA GLU A 165 -9.76 8.93 10.30
C GLU A 165 -8.47 9.66 9.90
N ILE A 166 -7.36 9.42 10.60
CA ILE A 166 -6.06 10.01 10.27
C ILE A 166 -5.60 9.59 8.88
N LEU A 167 -5.61 8.28 8.58
CA LEU A 167 -5.14 7.76 7.30
C LEU A 167 -6.01 8.21 6.11
N GLU A 168 -7.33 8.26 6.29
CA GLU A 168 -8.24 8.70 5.24
C GLU A 168 -8.18 10.21 4.99
N LYS A 169 -7.88 11.01 6.01
CA LYS A 169 -7.63 12.45 5.86
C LYS A 169 -6.43 12.73 4.95
N GLU A 170 -5.38 11.92 5.08
CA GLU A 170 -4.14 12.08 4.33
C GLU A 170 -4.14 11.33 2.97
N LYS A 171 -5.30 10.83 2.50
CA LYS A 171 -5.38 10.00 1.29
C LYS A 171 -4.85 10.67 0.02
N PHE A 172 -5.00 11.97 -0.11
CA PHE A 172 -4.50 12.72 -1.27
C PHE A 172 -3.09 13.29 -1.10
N GLU A 173 -2.51 13.13 0.08
CA GLU A 173 -1.14 13.56 0.38
C GLU A 173 -0.12 12.50 -0.07
N SER A 174 -0.28 12.02 -1.30
CA SER A 174 0.62 11.06 -1.94
C SER A 174 0.59 11.22 -3.46
N SER A 175 1.67 10.79 -4.11
CA SER A 175 1.80 10.73 -5.58
C SER A 175 2.53 9.45 -5.98
N ILE A 176 2.12 8.86 -7.09
CA ILE A 176 2.85 7.78 -7.76
C ILE A 176 2.99 8.16 -9.24
N TYR A 177 4.20 8.09 -9.77
CA TYR A 177 4.49 8.15 -11.20
C TYR A 177 5.15 6.85 -11.61
N ILE A 178 4.60 6.18 -12.62
CA ILE A 178 5.09 4.88 -13.08
C ILE A 178 5.26 4.86 -14.59
N MET A 179 6.46 4.51 -15.03
CA MET A 179 6.73 4.13 -16.41
C MET A 179 6.43 2.64 -16.58
N VAL A 180 5.68 2.29 -17.61
CA VAL A 180 5.43 0.89 -18.00
C VAL A 180 6.04 0.59 -19.35
N ASP A 181 6.43 -0.67 -19.54
CA ASP A 181 7.00 -1.12 -20.83
C ASP A 181 5.93 -1.21 -21.93
N THR A 182 4.73 -1.65 -21.55
CA THR A 182 3.55 -1.77 -22.42
C THR A 182 2.27 -1.51 -21.62
N LEU A 183 1.23 -1.05 -22.30
CA LEU A 183 -0.12 -0.90 -21.71
C LEU A 183 -1.01 -2.14 -21.90
N GLU A 184 -0.51 -3.20 -22.52
CA GLU A 184 -1.32 -4.39 -22.84
C GLU A 184 -1.91 -5.06 -21.59
N TYR A 185 -1.11 -5.24 -20.55
CA TYR A 185 -1.55 -5.84 -19.30
C TYR A 185 -2.62 -5.00 -18.60
N LEU A 186 -2.40 -3.69 -18.52
CA LEU A 186 -3.35 -2.75 -17.93
C LEU A 186 -4.67 -2.68 -18.71
N LYS A 187 -4.61 -2.71 -20.05
CA LYS A 187 -5.80 -2.74 -20.90
C LYS A 187 -6.62 -4.02 -20.70
N LYS A 188 -5.95 -5.18 -20.68
CA LYS A 188 -6.61 -6.46 -20.42
C LYS A 188 -7.24 -6.49 -19.02
N GLY A 189 -6.57 -5.91 -18.04
CA GLY A 189 -7.05 -5.83 -16.66
C GLY A 189 -8.14 -4.78 -16.41
N GLY A 190 -8.29 -3.78 -17.29
CA GLY A 190 -9.27 -2.70 -17.12
C GLY A 190 -8.97 -1.74 -15.95
N ARG A 191 -7.70 -1.63 -15.52
CA ARG A 191 -7.27 -0.80 -14.37
C ARG A 191 -6.65 0.52 -14.77
N ILE A 192 -6.97 1.00 -15.97
CA ILE A 192 -6.54 2.32 -16.46
C ILE A 192 -7.74 3.14 -16.94
N THR A 193 -7.57 4.47 -16.92
CA THR A 193 -8.56 5.37 -17.50
C THR A 193 -8.58 5.26 -19.03
N PRO A 194 -9.68 5.64 -19.70
CA PRO A 194 -9.72 5.71 -21.18
C PRO A 194 -8.62 6.60 -21.77
N ALA A 195 -8.27 7.70 -21.07
CA ALA A 195 -7.19 8.59 -21.47
C ALA A 195 -5.82 7.89 -21.46
N ALA A 196 -5.52 7.15 -20.39
CA ALA A 196 -4.31 6.34 -20.31
C ALA A 196 -4.30 5.21 -21.37
N ALA A 197 -5.43 4.53 -21.60
CA ALA A 197 -5.55 3.51 -22.62
C ALA A 197 -5.27 4.03 -24.03
N ALA A 198 -5.62 5.28 -24.33
CA ALA A 198 -5.36 5.92 -25.62
C ALA A 198 -3.86 6.15 -25.90
N LEU A 199 -3.02 6.23 -24.85
CA LEU A 199 -1.56 6.34 -25.03
C LEU A 199 -0.96 5.12 -25.72
N GLY A 200 -1.55 3.94 -25.55
CA GLY A 200 -1.03 2.68 -26.08
C GLY A 200 -1.25 2.43 -27.56
N THR A 201 -1.84 3.37 -28.29
CA THR A 201 -2.00 3.26 -29.76
C THR A 201 -0.73 3.61 -30.55
N LEU A 202 0.28 4.16 -29.87
CA LEU A 202 1.54 4.61 -30.45
C LEU A 202 2.65 3.59 -30.19
N LEU A 203 3.18 3.00 -31.24
CA LEU A 203 4.30 2.05 -31.19
C LEU A 203 5.57 2.70 -30.59
N LYS A 204 6.30 1.94 -29.78
CA LYS A 204 7.61 2.30 -29.22
C LYS A 204 7.61 3.48 -28.23
N LEU A 205 6.49 3.72 -27.53
CA LEU A 205 6.48 4.65 -26.41
C LEU A 205 6.72 3.92 -25.09
N LYS A 206 7.25 4.68 -24.13
CA LYS A 206 7.32 4.35 -22.70
C LYS A 206 6.33 5.26 -21.97
N PRO A 207 5.07 4.86 -21.81
CA PRO A 207 4.06 5.68 -21.14
C PRO A 207 4.45 5.90 -19.70
N VAL A 208 4.25 7.14 -19.22
CA VAL A 208 4.29 7.49 -17.81
C VAL A 208 2.86 7.73 -17.36
N LEU A 209 2.44 7.00 -16.34
CA LEU A 209 1.13 7.09 -15.72
C LEU A 209 1.28 7.69 -14.33
N GLN A 210 0.19 8.20 -13.77
CA GLN A 210 0.14 8.74 -12.41
C GLN A 210 -1.00 8.13 -11.60
N ILE A 211 -0.84 8.09 -10.28
CA ILE A 211 -1.91 7.91 -9.30
C ILE A 211 -1.82 9.08 -8.32
N GLN A 212 -2.87 9.91 -8.32
CA GLN A 212 -3.09 11.00 -7.35
C GLN A 212 -4.53 10.93 -6.85
N GLY A 213 -4.95 9.73 -6.45
CA GLY A 213 -6.32 9.37 -6.07
C GLY A 213 -6.58 7.91 -6.42
N GLU A 214 -7.72 7.60 -7.02
CA GLU A 214 -8.23 6.22 -7.12
C GLU A 214 -7.56 5.37 -8.20
N LYS A 215 -7.23 5.95 -9.37
CA LYS A 215 -6.93 5.19 -10.60
C LYS A 215 -5.63 5.61 -11.26
N LEU A 216 -5.07 4.69 -12.05
CA LEU A 216 -3.98 4.97 -12.98
C LEU A 216 -4.48 5.83 -14.13
N ASP A 217 -3.95 7.04 -14.24
CA ASP A 217 -4.26 7.97 -15.31
C ASP A 217 -3.04 8.32 -16.16
N ALA A 218 -3.28 8.91 -17.32
CA ALA A 218 -2.24 9.35 -18.23
C ALA A 218 -1.49 10.56 -17.63
N PHE A 219 -0.16 10.52 -17.66
CA PHE A 219 0.66 11.66 -17.26
C PHE A 219 1.51 12.18 -18.43
N ALA A 220 2.37 11.34 -18.99
CA ALA A 220 3.26 11.77 -20.05
C ALA A 220 3.59 10.64 -21.05
N LYS A 221 4.18 11.05 -22.18
CA LYS A 221 4.68 10.16 -23.23
C LYS A 221 6.20 10.30 -23.29
N ALA A 222 6.93 9.23 -23.04
CA ALA A 222 8.36 9.18 -23.26
C ALA A 222 8.69 8.25 -24.44
N ARG A 223 9.81 8.51 -25.10
CA ARG A 223 10.31 7.66 -26.18
C ARG A 223 11.37 6.67 -25.71
N THR A 224 11.98 6.95 -24.57
CA THR A 224 13.04 6.14 -23.97
C THR A 224 12.84 6.00 -22.47
N VAL A 225 13.40 4.96 -21.88
CA VAL A 225 13.43 4.78 -20.42
C VAL A 225 14.10 5.96 -19.72
N LYS A 226 15.22 6.46 -20.28
CA LYS A 226 15.91 7.64 -19.73
C LYS A 226 15.00 8.88 -19.67
N GLN A 227 14.27 9.15 -20.75
CA GLN A 227 13.32 10.27 -20.77
C GLN A 227 12.19 10.06 -19.75
N ALA A 228 11.66 8.85 -19.62
CA ALA A 228 10.61 8.53 -18.63
C ALA A 228 11.11 8.76 -17.20
N LYS A 229 12.31 8.28 -16.86
CA LYS A 229 12.94 8.52 -15.55
C LYS A 229 13.05 10.02 -15.23
N THR A 230 13.56 10.83 -16.19
CA THR A 230 13.65 12.28 -16.03
C THR A 230 12.27 12.90 -15.78
N ILE A 231 11.27 12.54 -16.58
CA ILE A 231 9.88 13.05 -16.42
C ILE A 231 9.33 12.74 -15.03
N MET A 232 9.48 11.49 -14.56
CA MET A 232 9.00 11.06 -13.25
C MET A 232 9.71 11.80 -12.11
N THR A 233 11.02 11.93 -12.18
CA THR A 233 11.81 12.61 -11.15
C THR A 233 11.50 14.11 -11.07
N GLU A 234 11.34 14.79 -12.22
CA GLU A 234 10.92 16.19 -12.26
C GLU A 234 9.49 16.40 -11.77
N ALA A 235 8.58 15.47 -12.09
CA ALA A 235 7.21 15.49 -11.58
C ALA A 235 7.19 15.38 -10.05
N MET A 236 7.99 14.47 -9.48
CA MET A 236 8.12 14.31 -8.03
C MET A 236 8.68 15.56 -7.36
N LYS A 237 9.71 16.15 -7.94
CA LYS A 237 10.27 17.41 -7.46
C LYS A 237 9.25 18.55 -7.47
N ASN A 238 8.49 18.65 -8.55
CA ASN A 238 7.41 19.63 -8.65
C ASN A 238 6.29 19.39 -7.61
N ASP A 239 5.95 18.14 -7.32
CA ASP A 239 4.99 17.81 -6.27
C ASP A 239 5.51 18.20 -4.89
N PHE A 240 6.78 17.92 -4.58
CA PHE A 240 7.39 18.35 -3.32
C PHE A 240 7.32 19.87 -3.16
N GLU A 241 7.65 20.63 -4.20
CA GLU A 241 7.64 22.09 -4.15
C GLU A 241 6.22 22.68 -4.09
N LYS A 242 5.33 22.27 -5.01
CA LYS A 242 4.06 22.96 -5.25
C LYS A 242 2.86 22.33 -4.57
N ARG A 243 2.85 20.99 -4.46
CA ARG A 243 1.70 20.28 -3.91
C ARG A 243 1.83 20.04 -2.42
N PHE A 244 3.01 19.62 -1.98
CA PHE A 244 3.24 19.25 -0.58
C PHE A 244 3.96 20.34 0.23
N HIS A 245 4.41 21.41 -0.42
CA HIS A 245 5.11 22.54 0.22
C HIS A 245 6.30 22.08 1.09
N SER A 246 7.04 21.08 0.58
CA SER A 246 8.24 20.51 1.20
C SER A 246 9.33 20.35 0.11
N PRO A 247 9.92 21.45 -0.38
CA PRO A 247 10.86 21.41 -1.51
C PRO A 247 12.13 20.61 -1.24
N ASP A 248 12.52 20.46 0.02
CA ASP A 248 13.60 19.60 0.52
C ASP A 248 13.16 18.13 0.75
N GLY A 249 11.85 17.85 0.67
CA GLY A 249 11.29 16.53 0.92
C GLY A 249 11.30 16.10 2.39
N GLU A 250 11.62 16.97 3.34
CA GLU A 250 11.72 16.62 4.78
C GLU A 250 10.41 16.03 5.32
N LYS A 251 9.26 16.55 4.84
CA LYS A 251 7.93 16.09 5.26
C LYS A 251 7.40 14.89 4.47
N MET A 252 8.19 14.35 3.55
CA MET A 252 7.76 13.29 2.64
C MET A 252 8.57 12.01 2.85
N ASN A 253 7.90 10.87 2.77
CA ASN A 253 8.53 9.59 2.49
C ASN A 253 8.76 9.53 0.98
N LEU A 254 9.93 9.12 0.54
CA LEU A 254 10.27 8.92 -0.86
C LEU A 254 10.50 7.44 -1.13
N GLU A 255 9.84 6.93 -2.15
CA GLU A 255 9.70 5.50 -2.35
C GLU A 255 9.86 5.14 -3.83
N LEU A 256 10.42 3.98 -4.11
CA LEU A 256 10.52 3.41 -5.46
C LEU A 256 9.87 2.04 -5.51
N ALA A 257 9.27 1.74 -6.65
CA ALA A 257 8.77 0.41 -6.93
C ALA A 257 9.13 -0.04 -8.35
N TYR A 258 9.22 -1.35 -8.57
CA TYR A 258 9.63 -1.89 -9.86
C TYR A 258 9.01 -3.26 -10.13
N THR A 259 9.12 -3.71 -11.40
CA THR A 259 8.79 -5.08 -11.79
C THR A 259 9.97 -5.72 -12.51
N PHE A 260 10.31 -6.96 -12.13
CA PHE A 260 11.26 -7.87 -12.78
C PHE A 260 12.74 -7.45 -12.76
N ASP A 261 13.10 -6.25 -13.22
CA ASP A 261 14.50 -5.85 -13.42
C ASP A 261 15.03 -5.07 -12.21
N THR A 262 15.59 -5.80 -11.25
CA THR A 262 16.19 -5.21 -10.04
C THR A 262 17.40 -4.33 -10.37
N ALA A 263 18.22 -4.69 -11.37
CA ALA A 263 19.38 -3.89 -11.72
C ALA A 263 18.98 -2.52 -12.29
N ALA A 264 17.93 -2.48 -13.12
CA ALA A 264 17.38 -1.22 -13.63
C ALA A 264 16.77 -0.37 -12.51
N ALA A 265 16.17 -1.01 -11.50
CA ALA A 265 15.60 -0.33 -10.34
C ALA A 265 16.70 0.26 -9.43
N GLU A 266 17.77 -0.47 -9.15
CA GLU A 266 18.92 0.03 -8.38
C GLU A 266 19.58 1.21 -9.08
N ALA A 267 19.82 1.12 -10.39
CA ALA A 267 20.34 2.25 -11.15
C ALA A 267 19.40 3.48 -11.10
N PHE A 268 18.08 3.26 -11.10
CA PHE A 268 17.12 4.35 -10.94
C PHE A 268 17.14 4.94 -9.54
N LYS A 269 17.31 4.11 -8.51
CA LYS A 269 17.47 4.56 -7.12
C LYS A 269 18.67 5.49 -6.95
N GLU A 270 19.81 5.15 -7.56
CA GLU A 270 21.01 6.00 -7.55
C GLU A 270 20.74 7.36 -8.22
N GLU A 271 20.06 7.36 -9.38
CA GLU A 271 19.68 8.59 -10.09
C GLU A 271 18.75 9.48 -9.24
N VAL A 272 17.76 8.88 -8.58
CA VAL A 272 16.81 9.59 -7.70
C VAL A 272 17.51 10.10 -6.45
N GLN A 273 18.39 9.31 -5.84
CA GLN A 273 19.16 9.71 -4.66
C GLN A 273 20.05 10.93 -4.93
N ALA A 274 20.59 11.04 -6.15
CA ALA A 274 21.39 12.21 -6.56
C ALA A 274 20.54 13.50 -6.64
N VAL A 275 19.22 13.38 -6.88
CA VAL A 275 18.28 14.52 -6.93
C VAL A 275 17.73 14.86 -5.55
N PHE A 276 17.52 13.85 -4.70
CA PHE A 276 16.98 13.96 -3.35
C PHE A 276 17.99 13.41 -2.32
N PRO A 277 19.14 14.09 -2.12
CA PRO A 277 20.26 13.53 -1.35
C PRO A 277 19.92 13.30 0.14
N ASP A 278 19.02 14.08 0.69
CA ASP A 278 18.67 14.06 2.12
C ASP A 278 17.48 13.11 2.43
N ASN A 279 16.82 12.56 1.41
CA ASN A 279 15.72 11.61 1.59
C ASN A 279 16.24 10.18 1.66
N GLU A 280 15.77 9.41 2.65
CA GLU A 280 15.86 7.95 2.61
C GLU A 280 14.92 7.40 1.55
N ILE A 281 15.43 6.53 0.67
CA ILE A 281 14.64 5.94 -0.41
C ILE A 281 14.38 4.46 -0.10
N VAL A 282 13.12 4.16 0.19
CA VAL A 282 12.63 2.77 0.29
C VAL A 282 12.33 2.25 -1.11
N MET A 283 12.85 1.07 -1.49
CA MET A 283 12.59 0.45 -2.78
C MET A 283 12.07 -0.98 -2.60
N GLN A 284 10.96 -1.30 -3.27
CA GLN A 284 10.32 -2.61 -3.19
C GLN A 284 9.88 -3.11 -4.58
N PRO A 285 9.90 -4.43 -4.85
CA PRO A 285 9.22 -4.97 -6.00
C PRO A 285 7.70 -4.78 -5.86
N LEU A 286 7.00 -4.56 -6.96
CA LEU A 286 5.55 -4.62 -6.98
C LEU A 286 5.08 -6.06 -6.69
N SER A 287 3.99 -6.19 -5.93
CA SER A 287 3.38 -7.50 -5.65
C SER A 287 2.98 -8.21 -6.95
N LEU A 288 2.92 -9.53 -6.94
CA LEU A 288 2.59 -10.32 -8.12
C LEU A 288 1.18 -10.02 -8.64
N SER A 289 0.21 -9.75 -7.76
CA SER A 289 -1.13 -9.36 -8.18
C SER A 289 -1.14 -8.01 -8.90
N ILE A 290 -0.30 -7.04 -8.53
CA ILE A 290 -0.10 -5.79 -9.27
C ILE A 290 0.65 -6.08 -10.58
N ALA A 291 1.71 -6.89 -10.54
CA ALA A 291 2.51 -7.24 -11.71
C ALA A 291 1.71 -7.93 -12.81
N CYS A 292 0.63 -8.64 -12.45
CA CYS A 292 -0.34 -9.18 -13.41
C CYS A 292 -0.94 -8.11 -14.35
N HIS A 293 -1.09 -6.88 -13.85
CA HIS A 293 -1.67 -5.75 -14.60
C HIS A 293 -0.62 -4.80 -15.18
N ILE A 294 0.57 -4.75 -14.57
CA ILE A 294 1.65 -3.83 -14.98
C ILE A 294 2.58 -4.49 -16.00
N GLY A 295 2.84 -5.80 -15.86
CA GLY A 295 3.84 -6.51 -16.63
C GLY A 295 5.29 -6.21 -16.18
N PRO A 296 6.29 -6.85 -16.83
CA PRO A 296 7.70 -6.65 -16.52
C PRO A 296 8.25 -5.30 -17.01
N GLY A 297 9.33 -4.82 -16.40
CA GLY A 297 10.09 -3.65 -16.87
C GLY A 297 9.53 -2.30 -16.43
N ALA A 298 8.60 -2.27 -15.47
CA ALA A 298 8.11 -1.03 -14.90
C ALA A 298 9.07 -0.46 -13.84
N LEU A 299 9.12 0.87 -13.78
CA LEU A 299 9.81 1.65 -12.76
C LEU A 299 8.86 2.74 -12.27
N ALA A 300 8.77 2.89 -10.95
CA ALA A 300 7.93 3.89 -10.33
C ALA A 300 8.70 4.70 -9.27
N ILE A 301 8.35 5.98 -9.16
CA ILE A 301 8.70 6.85 -8.04
C ILE A 301 7.42 7.27 -7.36
N ALA A 302 7.41 7.23 -6.05
CA ALA A 302 6.25 7.54 -5.24
C ALA A 302 6.65 8.37 -4.02
N CYS A 303 5.69 9.07 -3.47
CA CYS A 303 5.84 9.70 -2.17
C CYS A 303 4.54 9.64 -1.39
N SER A 304 4.67 9.75 -0.08
CA SER A 304 3.57 9.94 0.85
C SER A 304 4.00 10.89 1.96
N LYS A 305 3.08 11.73 2.41
CA LYS A 305 3.36 12.67 3.49
C LYS A 305 3.57 11.92 4.80
N LYS A 306 4.59 12.31 5.55
CA LYS A 306 4.84 11.80 6.90
C LYS A 306 3.71 12.22 7.83
N ILE A 307 3.19 11.27 8.60
CA ILE A 307 2.21 11.56 9.64
C ILE A 307 2.96 12.16 10.83
N GLU A 308 2.54 13.35 11.24
CA GLU A 308 3.05 13.97 12.47
C GLU A 308 2.46 13.21 13.68
N ALA A 309 3.35 12.68 14.53
CA ALA A 309 3.00 11.89 15.71
C ALA A 309 2.52 12.79 16.88
#